data_39b336f1d232cf5ff65cc9823239f67e
#
_entry.id   39b336f1d232cf5ff65cc9823239f67e
#
_cell.length_a   1.000
_cell.length_b   1.000
_cell.length_c   1.000
_cell.angle_alpha   90.00
_cell.angle_beta   90.00
_cell.angle_gamma   90.00
#
_symmetry.space_group_name_H-M   'P 1'
#
loop_
_entity.id
_entity.type
_entity.pdbx_description
1 polymer ?
#
loop_
_entity_poly.entity_id
_entity_poly.type
_entity_poly.pdbx_seq_one_letter_code
_entity_poly.pdbx_strand_id
1 'polypeptide(L)'
;MARPRLDLTRAQVLAFRQHVGALDVRLPPGPHSLRQAAWAGLQDSMPRAALLSIHARVEGTKPDTWADPSLVQLWGPRFSTYVVAEQDRAVFSLGRLPDDGDSRRAAEDLAARLVAFLDGRTMTYGEVGRGLVVHPNQLRYAAPTGTVLIRWEGARQPTIRAVPRPMVDPRDARLELVRRYLHVFGPATADSFASWAGIRPAHARATVDALIESLTPMRTPIGDAWILTEDEPAFRIAHSGATAARLLPSGDAYYLLQGSDRELLVPDPGRRAELWTSRVWPGAVLVDGEVVGTWRRAGPDVVIQAWHRLSAGDRAAIEAEAASFPLPDVQGGIRVRWDGRHGSARQATKRPEIDRAATSRTIPNRGPGRIPTNSARKSSSPIAAAPTTDRKPGPSSRSPAAGCL
;
A
#
# COMPACT_ATOMS: atom_id res chain seq x y z
N MET A 1 15.76 25.93 -22.10
CA MET A 1 16.82 26.05 -21.08
C MET A 1 16.54 25.01 -19.99
N ALA A 2 17.51 24.16 -19.64
CA ALA A 2 17.36 23.26 -18.51
C ALA A 2 17.13 24.08 -17.24
N ARG A 3 16.08 23.75 -16.46
CA ARG A 3 15.86 24.40 -15.15
C ARG A 3 17.07 24.14 -14.25
N PRO A 4 17.53 25.13 -13.47
CA PRO A 4 18.62 24.90 -12.53
C PRO A 4 18.20 23.84 -11.52
N ARG A 5 19.07 22.88 -11.30
CA ARG A 5 18.88 21.80 -10.34
C ARG A 5 18.99 22.38 -8.92
N LEU A 6 18.03 22.07 -8.07
CA LEU A 6 18.03 22.51 -6.67
C LEU A 6 18.59 21.38 -5.79
N ASP A 7 19.54 21.71 -4.92
CA ASP A 7 20.07 20.80 -3.92
C ASP A 7 19.22 20.88 -2.64
N LEU A 8 18.72 19.72 -2.17
CA LEU A 8 17.96 19.60 -0.94
C LEU A 8 18.73 18.84 0.12
N THR A 9 18.73 19.36 1.32
CA THR A 9 19.18 18.65 2.50
C THR A 9 18.14 17.62 2.97
N ARG A 10 18.59 16.62 3.70
CA ARG A 10 17.69 15.66 4.36
C ARG A 10 16.65 16.36 5.25
N ALA A 11 17.09 17.35 6.05
CA ALA A 11 16.21 18.10 6.94
C ALA A 11 15.07 18.80 6.19
N GLN A 12 15.36 19.43 5.05
CA GLN A 12 14.33 20.06 4.22
C GLN A 12 13.31 19.04 3.69
N VAL A 13 13.78 17.87 3.25
CA VAL A 13 12.88 16.81 2.76
C VAL A 13 11.98 16.29 3.87
N LEU A 14 12.52 16.05 5.06
CA LEU A 14 11.71 15.55 6.19
C LEU A 14 10.71 16.61 6.67
N ALA A 15 11.14 17.87 6.76
CA ALA A 15 10.25 18.98 7.15
C ALA A 15 9.10 19.15 6.16
N PHE A 16 9.37 19.10 4.85
CA PHE A 16 8.34 19.13 3.82
C PHE A 16 7.35 17.95 3.97
N ARG A 17 7.85 16.71 4.04
CA ARG A 17 7.01 15.51 4.18
C ARG A 17 6.16 15.54 5.46
N GLN A 18 6.70 16.04 6.55
CA GLN A 18 5.97 16.20 7.80
C GLN A 18 4.83 17.20 7.64
N HIS A 19 5.10 18.32 6.98
CA HIS A 19 4.12 19.40 6.74
C HIS A 19 2.99 18.95 5.80
N VAL A 20 3.30 18.48 4.59
CA VAL A 20 2.28 18.02 3.63
C VAL A 20 1.51 16.80 4.13
N GLY A 21 2.15 16.00 4.99
CA GLY A 21 1.54 14.87 5.68
C GLY A 21 0.70 15.26 6.90
N ALA A 22 0.57 16.56 7.24
CA ALA A 22 -0.12 17.05 8.45
C ALA A 22 0.32 16.33 9.73
N LEU A 23 1.63 16.07 9.86
CA LEU A 23 2.22 15.41 11.01
C LEU A 23 2.84 16.40 12.00
N ASP A 24 3.14 17.62 11.56
CA ASP A 24 3.53 18.76 12.38
C ASP A 24 2.31 19.31 13.15
N VAL A 25 1.27 19.71 12.43
CA VAL A 25 0.01 20.22 12.97
C VAL A 25 -1.15 19.39 12.43
N ARG A 26 -1.99 18.86 13.32
CA ARG A 26 -3.20 18.14 12.91
C ARG A 26 -4.20 19.08 12.26
N LEU A 27 -4.88 18.55 11.26
CA LEU A 27 -5.97 19.22 10.58
C LEU A 27 -7.24 19.26 11.46
N PRO A 28 -8.09 20.26 11.33
CA PRO A 28 -9.37 20.26 12.03
C PRO A 28 -10.27 19.11 11.56
N PRO A 29 -11.23 18.65 12.37
CA PRO A 29 -12.11 17.55 11.97
C PRO A 29 -12.99 17.93 10.79
N GLY A 30 -13.27 16.99 9.89
CA GLY A 30 -14.20 17.15 8.77
C GLY A 30 -13.79 16.38 7.50
N PRO A 31 -14.72 16.24 6.54
CA PRO A 31 -14.50 15.46 5.31
C PRO A 31 -13.33 15.98 4.46
N HIS A 32 -13.11 17.29 4.41
CA HIS A 32 -11.97 17.88 3.70
C HIS A 32 -10.64 17.40 4.28
N SER A 33 -10.51 17.44 5.61
CA SER A 33 -9.31 16.97 6.32
C SER A 33 -9.11 15.46 6.21
N LEU A 34 -10.19 14.67 6.21
CA LEU A 34 -10.12 13.23 5.93
C LEU A 34 -9.58 12.96 4.52
N ARG A 35 -10.04 13.72 3.53
CA ARG A 35 -9.51 13.63 2.16
C ARG A 35 -8.04 14.01 2.11
N GLN A 36 -7.65 15.11 2.76
CA GLN A 36 -6.25 15.56 2.80
C GLN A 36 -5.36 14.53 3.49
N ALA A 37 -5.78 13.95 4.61
CA ALA A 37 -5.07 12.86 5.28
C ALA A 37 -4.91 11.63 4.38
N ALA A 38 -5.90 11.35 3.53
CA ALA A 38 -5.92 10.22 2.58
C ALA A 38 -5.41 10.60 1.17
N TRP A 39 -4.69 11.72 1.00
CA TRP A 39 -4.31 12.27 -0.31
C TRP A 39 -3.53 11.28 -1.19
N ALA A 40 -2.58 10.55 -0.60
CA ALA A 40 -1.89 9.43 -1.26
C ALA A 40 -2.47 8.05 -0.89
N GLY A 41 -3.65 8.03 -0.29
CA GLY A 41 -4.27 6.83 0.25
C GLY A 41 -3.62 6.34 1.55
N LEU A 42 -4.41 5.74 2.41
CA LEU A 42 -3.98 5.19 3.70
C LEU A 42 -3.99 3.66 3.60
N GLN A 43 -2.82 3.03 3.69
CA GLN A 43 -2.74 1.57 3.68
C GLN A 43 -3.40 1.00 4.95
N ASP A 44 -4.30 0.04 4.78
CA ASP A 44 -5.08 -0.59 5.84
C ASP A 44 -4.88 -2.13 5.86
N SER A 45 -3.64 -2.56 5.65
CA SER A 45 -3.27 -3.98 5.63
C SER A 45 -3.10 -4.58 7.03
N MET A 46 -3.11 -3.75 8.07
CA MET A 46 -3.17 -4.15 9.47
C MET A 46 -4.44 -3.58 10.09
N PRO A 47 -5.08 -4.31 11.02
CA PRO A 47 -6.33 -3.84 11.61
C PRO A 47 -6.25 -2.43 12.17
N ARG A 48 -7.10 -1.52 11.65
CA ARG A 48 -7.18 -0.11 12.05
C ARG A 48 -5.95 0.74 11.72
N ALA A 49 -5.08 0.30 10.80
CA ALA A 49 -3.93 1.11 10.40
C ALA A 49 -4.38 2.45 9.78
N ALA A 50 -5.38 2.45 8.88
CA ALA A 50 -5.90 3.68 8.31
C ALA A 50 -6.51 4.61 9.36
N LEU A 51 -7.24 4.09 10.35
CA LEU A 51 -7.78 4.87 11.46
C LEU A 51 -6.67 5.58 12.26
N LEU A 52 -5.60 4.86 12.58
CA LEU A 52 -4.46 5.44 13.30
C LEU A 52 -3.67 6.43 12.44
N SER A 53 -3.58 6.21 11.11
CA SER A 53 -3.01 7.20 10.19
C SER A 53 -3.85 8.47 10.11
N ILE A 54 -5.19 8.37 10.15
CA ILE A 54 -6.09 9.53 10.26
C ILE A 54 -5.86 10.24 11.59
N HIS A 55 -5.82 9.50 12.69
CA HIS A 55 -5.60 10.05 14.03
C HIS A 55 -4.28 10.84 14.13
N ALA A 56 -3.22 10.36 13.51
CA ALA A 56 -1.94 11.09 13.48
C ALA A 56 -2.05 12.46 12.78
N ARG A 57 -3.06 12.68 11.91
CA ARG A 57 -3.21 13.84 11.00
C ARG A 57 -4.42 14.71 11.27
N VAL A 58 -5.47 14.19 11.91
CA VAL A 58 -6.76 14.88 12.07
C VAL A 58 -7.16 14.87 13.55
N GLU A 59 -7.52 16.04 14.05
CA GLU A 59 -8.03 16.21 15.41
C GLU A 59 -9.39 15.53 15.59
N GLY A 60 -9.71 15.17 16.83
CA GLY A 60 -11.02 14.63 17.17
C GLY A 60 -11.38 13.32 16.49
N THR A 61 -10.40 12.57 15.96
CA THR A 61 -10.62 11.26 15.34
C THR A 61 -11.26 10.30 16.34
N LYS A 62 -12.39 9.68 15.92
CA LYS A 62 -13.18 8.73 16.72
C LYS A 62 -13.02 7.30 16.21
N PRO A 63 -13.40 6.28 16.98
CA PRO A 63 -13.30 4.87 16.56
C PRO A 63 -14.02 4.52 15.25
N ASP A 64 -15.05 5.26 14.90
CA ASP A 64 -15.87 5.09 13.68
C ASP A 64 -15.45 5.99 12.52
N THR A 65 -14.49 6.92 12.71
CA THR A 65 -14.06 7.87 11.67
C THR A 65 -13.62 7.19 10.37
N TRP A 66 -12.99 6.01 10.44
CA TRP A 66 -12.59 5.27 9.23
C TRP A 66 -13.77 4.76 8.40
N ALA A 67 -14.97 4.76 8.98
CA ALA A 67 -16.23 4.37 8.35
C ALA A 67 -17.03 5.58 7.85
N ASP A 68 -16.45 6.80 7.90
CA ASP A 68 -17.07 8.00 7.36
C ASP A 68 -17.48 7.78 5.90
N PRO A 69 -18.71 8.18 5.47
CA PRO A 69 -19.20 7.97 4.11
C PRO A 69 -18.36 8.65 3.03
N SER A 70 -17.54 9.65 3.38
CA SER A 70 -16.59 10.28 2.47
C SER A 70 -15.36 9.39 2.16
N LEU A 71 -15.20 8.28 2.87
CA LEU A 71 -14.09 7.34 2.73
C LEU A 71 -14.57 5.98 2.22
N VAL A 72 -13.74 5.33 1.39
CA VAL A 72 -13.99 3.96 0.92
C VAL A 72 -12.75 3.10 1.02
N GLN A 73 -12.94 1.80 1.17
CA GLN A 73 -11.86 0.82 1.08
C GLN A 73 -11.82 0.17 -0.31
N LEU A 74 -10.62 0.03 -0.83
CA LEU A 74 -10.34 -0.63 -2.10
C LEU A 74 -9.00 -1.36 -2.07
N TRP A 75 -8.73 -2.20 -3.06
CA TRP A 75 -7.38 -2.69 -3.33
C TRP A 75 -6.62 -1.64 -4.13
N GLY A 76 -5.80 -0.89 -3.42
CA GLY A 76 -4.97 0.19 -3.92
C GLY A 76 -3.57 -0.26 -4.37
N PRO A 77 -2.54 0.57 -4.21
CA PRO A 77 -1.14 0.26 -4.57
C PRO A 77 -0.70 -1.14 -4.12
N ARG A 78 0.00 -1.87 -5.01
CA ARG A 78 0.45 -3.25 -4.79
C ARG A 78 -0.67 -4.24 -4.40
N PHE A 79 -1.91 -3.94 -4.77
CA PHE A 79 -3.09 -4.72 -4.38
C PHE A 79 -3.27 -4.89 -2.86
N SER A 80 -2.71 -3.99 -2.07
CA SER A 80 -2.97 -3.89 -0.64
C SER A 80 -4.30 -3.18 -0.39
N THR A 81 -4.89 -3.41 0.79
CA THR A 81 -6.09 -2.67 1.22
C THR A 81 -5.71 -1.22 1.52
N TYR A 82 -6.47 -0.29 0.99
CA TYR A 82 -6.35 1.14 1.20
C TYR A 82 -7.69 1.77 1.55
N VAL A 83 -7.65 2.78 2.41
CA VAL A 83 -8.73 3.74 2.61
C VAL A 83 -8.38 5.00 1.82
N VAL A 84 -9.31 5.45 0.99
CA VAL A 84 -9.17 6.66 0.16
C VAL A 84 -10.46 7.48 0.25
N ALA A 85 -10.41 8.76 -0.09
CA ALA A 85 -11.64 9.51 -0.25
C ALA A 85 -12.47 8.93 -1.41
N GLU A 86 -13.80 8.84 -1.21
CA GLU A 86 -14.70 8.25 -2.22
C GLU A 86 -14.57 8.93 -3.58
N GLN A 87 -14.55 10.26 -3.61
CA GLN A 87 -14.36 11.05 -4.82
C GLN A 87 -13.02 10.82 -5.53
N ASP A 88 -12.02 10.29 -4.84
CA ASP A 88 -10.66 10.03 -5.36
C ASP A 88 -10.46 8.57 -5.77
N ARG A 89 -11.48 7.71 -5.65
CA ARG A 89 -11.35 6.28 -5.94
C ARG A 89 -10.88 5.97 -7.37
N ALA A 90 -11.21 6.84 -8.34
CA ALA A 90 -10.74 6.71 -9.71
C ALA A 90 -9.21 6.75 -9.80
N VAL A 91 -8.58 7.65 -9.06
CA VAL A 91 -7.11 7.82 -9.03
C VAL A 91 -6.43 6.53 -8.58
N PHE A 92 -6.92 5.90 -7.51
CA PHE A 92 -6.32 4.70 -6.92
C PHE A 92 -6.71 3.39 -7.60
N SER A 93 -7.75 3.40 -8.45
CA SER A 93 -8.15 2.26 -9.27
C SER A 93 -7.69 2.44 -10.72
N LEU A 94 -8.34 3.30 -11.51
CA LEU A 94 -8.06 3.49 -12.94
C LEU A 94 -6.63 3.96 -13.21
N GLY A 95 -6.03 4.75 -12.31
CA GLY A 95 -4.63 5.16 -12.41
C GLY A 95 -3.63 3.99 -12.42
N ARG A 96 -4.07 2.81 -12.00
CA ARG A 96 -3.28 1.58 -11.98
C ARG A 96 -3.72 0.55 -13.02
N LEU A 97 -4.72 0.88 -13.85
CA LEU A 97 -5.18 -0.02 -14.90
C LEU A 97 -4.03 -0.32 -15.87
N PRO A 98 -3.74 -1.60 -16.17
CA PRO A 98 -2.67 -1.94 -17.10
C PRO A 98 -2.88 -1.32 -18.47
N ASP A 99 -1.80 -0.89 -19.12
CA ASP A 99 -1.82 -0.38 -20.50
C ASP A 99 -1.62 -1.51 -21.53
N ASP A 100 -1.00 -2.63 -21.12
CA ASP A 100 -0.89 -3.78 -22.00
C ASP A 100 -2.25 -4.47 -22.19
N GLY A 101 -2.55 -4.80 -23.44
CA GLY A 101 -3.87 -5.30 -23.84
C GLY A 101 -4.29 -6.59 -23.13
N ASP A 102 -3.36 -7.49 -22.85
CA ASP A 102 -3.68 -8.80 -22.24
C ASP A 102 -4.00 -8.65 -20.74
N SER A 103 -3.14 -7.95 -19.98
CA SER A 103 -3.39 -7.73 -18.55
C SER A 103 -4.62 -6.87 -18.33
N ARG A 104 -4.88 -5.90 -19.21
CA ARG A 104 -6.07 -5.07 -19.16
C ARG A 104 -7.33 -5.89 -19.40
N ARG A 105 -7.37 -6.69 -20.48
CA ARG A 105 -8.49 -7.58 -20.78
C ARG A 105 -8.75 -8.55 -19.63
N ALA A 106 -7.71 -9.18 -19.08
CA ALA A 106 -7.86 -10.08 -17.95
C ALA A 106 -8.48 -9.40 -16.71
N ALA A 107 -8.11 -8.16 -16.43
CA ALA A 107 -8.69 -7.40 -15.33
C ALA A 107 -10.16 -7.02 -15.61
N GLU A 108 -10.48 -6.61 -16.84
CA GLU A 108 -11.83 -6.23 -17.26
C GLU A 108 -12.77 -7.45 -17.30
N ASP A 109 -12.31 -8.60 -17.82
CA ASP A 109 -13.07 -9.86 -17.83
C ASP A 109 -13.38 -10.36 -16.42
N LEU A 110 -12.37 -10.32 -15.52
CA LEU A 110 -12.58 -10.70 -14.14
C LEU A 110 -13.58 -9.75 -13.45
N ALA A 111 -13.49 -8.46 -13.71
CA ALA A 111 -14.38 -7.45 -13.19
C ALA A 111 -15.82 -7.66 -13.69
N ALA A 112 -16.00 -7.94 -14.98
CA ALA A 112 -17.33 -8.23 -15.56
C ALA A 112 -17.96 -9.47 -14.91
N ARG A 113 -17.20 -10.55 -14.74
CA ARG A 113 -17.64 -11.76 -14.04
C ARG A 113 -18.01 -11.48 -12.58
N LEU A 114 -17.21 -10.66 -11.89
CA LEU A 114 -17.49 -10.24 -10.50
C LEU A 114 -18.80 -9.46 -10.41
N VAL A 115 -18.98 -8.45 -11.26
CA VAL A 115 -20.20 -7.62 -11.27
C VAL A 115 -21.43 -8.47 -11.53
N ALA A 116 -21.39 -9.36 -12.53
CA ALA A 116 -22.49 -10.27 -12.86
C ALA A 116 -22.79 -11.25 -11.71
N PHE A 117 -21.77 -11.83 -11.07
CA PHE A 117 -21.94 -12.77 -9.97
C PHE A 117 -22.48 -12.09 -8.71
N LEU A 118 -22.01 -10.91 -8.39
CA LEU A 118 -22.46 -10.16 -7.22
C LEU A 118 -23.93 -9.70 -7.38
N ASP A 119 -24.34 -9.31 -8.56
CA ASP A 119 -25.73 -8.92 -8.85
C ASP A 119 -26.30 -7.95 -7.80
N GLY A 120 -25.58 -6.86 -7.53
CA GLY A 120 -25.90 -5.84 -6.52
C GLY A 120 -25.68 -6.27 -5.06
N ARG A 121 -25.33 -7.53 -4.79
CA ARG A 121 -25.12 -8.05 -3.43
C ARG A 121 -23.72 -7.70 -2.90
N THR A 122 -23.62 -7.64 -1.58
CA THR A 122 -22.35 -7.65 -0.86
C THR A 122 -22.08 -9.06 -0.34
N MET A 123 -20.96 -9.66 -0.70
CA MET A 123 -20.61 -11.04 -0.36
C MET A 123 -19.20 -11.11 0.22
N THR A 124 -18.93 -12.17 1.00
CA THR A 124 -17.59 -12.38 1.53
C THR A 124 -16.62 -12.80 0.42
N TYR A 125 -15.37 -12.46 0.60
CA TYR A 125 -14.24 -12.77 -0.27
C TYR A 125 -14.17 -14.27 -0.63
N GLY A 126 -14.38 -15.15 0.37
CA GLY A 126 -14.38 -16.59 0.18
C GLY A 126 -15.58 -17.12 -0.61
N GLU A 127 -16.78 -16.56 -0.40
CA GLU A 127 -18.00 -16.93 -1.16
C GLU A 127 -17.83 -16.58 -2.63
N VAL A 128 -17.36 -15.36 -2.92
CA VAL A 128 -17.13 -14.91 -4.29
C VAL A 128 -16.06 -15.76 -4.98
N GLY A 129 -14.95 -16.07 -4.29
CA GLY A 129 -13.91 -16.94 -4.84
C GLY A 129 -14.44 -18.34 -5.21
N ARG A 130 -15.23 -18.94 -4.33
CA ARG A 130 -15.88 -20.25 -4.61
C ARG A 130 -16.87 -20.16 -5.78
N GLY A 131 -17.72 -19.14 -5.79
CA GLY A 131 -18.74 -18.99 -6.84
C GLY A 131 -18.15 -18.75 -8.23
N LEU A 132 -17.04 -18.03 -8.32
CA LEU A 132 -16.34 -17.80 -9.59
C LEU A 132 -15.29 -18.86 -9.94
N VAL A 133 -15.10 -19.87 -9.05
CA VAL A 133 -14.07 -20.92 -9.20
C VAL A 133 -12.68 -20.32 -9.40
N VAL A 134 -12.33 -19.31 -8.58
CA VAL A 134 -11.01 -18.68 -8.56
C VAL A 134 -10.49 -18.63 -7.12
N HIS A 135 -9.15 -18.64 -6.98
CA HIS A 135 -8.59 -18.40 -5.66
C HIS A 135 -8.96 -16.98 -5.19
N PRO A 136 -9.47 -16.79 -3.95
CA PRO A 136 -9.91 -15.48 -3.48
C PRO A 136 -8.90 -14.35 -3.72
N ASN A 137 -7.60 -14.60 -3.54
CA ASN A 137 -6.55 -13.60 -3.80
C ASN A 137 -6.48 -13.09 -5.25
N GLN A 138 -7.10 -13.77 -6.22
CA GLN A 138 -7.15 -13.30 -7.60
C GLN A 138 -8.21 -12.20 -7.79
N LEU A 139 -9.22 -12.13 -6.93
CA LEU A 139 -10.30 -11.14 -7.03
C LEU A 139 -9.80 -9.69 -7.01
N ARG A 140 -8.68 -9.45 -6.32
CA ARG A 140 -8.04 -8.12 -6.27
C ARG A 140 -7.56 -7.60 -7.63
N TYR A 141 -7.34 -8.48 -8.60
CA TYR A 141 -6.90 -8.07 -9.94
C TYR A 141 -8.00 -7.38 -10.75
N ALA A 142 -9.26 -7.46 -10.30
CA ALA A 142 -10.34 -6.65 -10.85
C ALA A 142 -10.35 -5.18 -10.36
N ALA A 143 -9.69 -4.88 -9.24
CA ALA A 143 -9.74 -3.56 -8.61
C ALA A 143 -9.28 -2.38 -9.50
N PRO A 144 -8.27 -2.52 -10.39
CA PRO A 144 -7.88 -1.42 -11.27
C PRO A 144 -8.97 -0.97 -12.24
N THR A 145 -10.03 -1.73 -12.46
CA THR A 145 -11.17 -1.31 -13.30
C THR A 145 -12.08 -0.27 -12.62
N GLY A 146 -11.96 -0.10 -11.29
CA GLY A 146 -12.77 0.82 -10.51
C GLY A 146 -14.20 0.36 -10.24
N THR A 147 -14.56 -0.89 -10.61
CA THR A 147 -15.93 -1.44 -10.46
C THR A 147 -16.13 -2.26 -9.18
N VAL A 148 -15.10 -2.40 -8.35
CA VAL A 148 -15.12 -3.25 -7.16
C VAL A 148 -14.58 -2.49 -5.96
N LEU A 149 -15.33 -2.51 -4.87
CA LEU A 149 -14.90 -2.05 -3.55
C LEU A 149 -14.92 -3.20 -2.56
N ILE A 150 -14.11 -3.06 -1.53
CA ILE A 150 -14.04 -4.01 -0.42
C ILE A 150 -14.43 -3.33 0.89
N ARG A 151 -14.77 -4.14 1.88
CA ARG A 151 -14.88 -3.74 3.27
C ARG A 151 -14.17 -4.78 4.12
N TRP A 152 -13.09 -4.38 4.78
CA TRP A 152 -12.33 -5.22 5.68
C TRP A 152 -12.28 -4.63 7.08
N GLU A 153 -12.73 -5.40 8.05
CA GLU A 153 -12.83 -4.97 9.45
C GLU A 153 -11.82 -5.66 10.38
N GLY A 154 -10.72 -6.14 9.81
CA GLY A 154 -9.65 -6.77 10.56
C GLY A 154 -9.77 -8.29 10.67
N ALA A 155 -10.27 -8.82 11.79
CA ALA A 155 -10.30 -10.27 12.04
C ALA A 155 -11.24 -11.07 11.13
N ARG A 156 -12.22 -10.41 10.50
CA ARG A 156 -13.17 -11.05 9.57
C ARG A 156 -12.65 -11.04 8.15
N GLN A 157 -13.16 -11.97 7.32
CA GLN A 157 -12.90 -11.91 5.89
C GLN A 157 -13.48 -10.62 5.30
N PRO A 158 -12.76 -9.98 4.35
CA PRO A 158 -13.32 -8.82 3.66
C PRO A 158 -14.59 -9.21 2.91
N THR A 159 -15.49 -8.25 2.79
CA THR A 159 -16.63 -8.33 1.87
C THR A 159 -16.32 -7.55 0.60
N ILE A 160 -16.96 -7.90 -0.50
CA ILE A 160 -16.83 -7.30 -1.82
C ILE A 160 -18.20 -6.83 -2.29
N ARG A 161 -18.24 -5.67 -2.88
CA ARG A 161 -19.43 -5.15 -3.59
C ARG A 161 -19.05 -4.55 -4.94
N ALA A 162 -19.95 -4.65 -5.89
CA ALA A 162 -19.84 -3.96 -7.17
C ALA A 162 -20.26 -2.48 -7.03
N VAL A 163 -19.62 -1.62 -7.82
CA VAL A 163 -19.95 -0.20 -7.94
C VAL A 163 -19.83 0.24 -9.39
N PRO A 164 -20.51 1.31 -9.81
CA PRO A 164 -20.34 1.88 -11.15
C PRO A 164 -18.88 2.27 -11.40
N ARG A 165 -18.40 2.01 -12.63
CA ARG A 165 -17.05 2.44 -13.04
C ARG A 165 -16.99 3.97 -13.00
N PRO A 166 -15.90 4.56 -12.46
CA PRO A 166 -15.71 6.01 -12.53
C PRO A 166 -15.59 6.48 -14.00
N MET A 167 -16.20 7.62 -14.30
CA MET A 167 -16.15 8.26 -15.63
C MET A 167 -14.95 9.19 -15.75
N VAL A 168 -13.75 8.60 -15.60
CA VAL A 168 -12.45 9.29 -15.68
C VAL A 168 -11.56 8.51 -16.64
N ASP A 169 -10.80 9.21 -17.46
CA ASP A 169 -9.81 8.56 -18.33
C ASP A 169 -8.70 7.91 -17.48
N PRO A 170 -8.33 6.64 -17.72
CA PRO A 170 -7.28 5.97 -16.96
C PRO A 170 -5.91 6.67 -17.02
N ARG A 171 -5.61 7.36 -18.14
CA ARG A 171 -4.38 8.13 -18.26
C ARG A 171 -4.39 9.35 -17.34
N ASP A 172 -5.50 10.09 -17.31
CA ASP A 172 -5.65 11.25 -16.41
C ASP A 172 -5.62 10.83 -14.95
N ALA A 173 -6.29 9.72 -14.61
CA ALA A 173 -6.23 9.13 -13.28
C ALA A 173 -4.79 8.75 -12.88
N ARG A 174 -3.98 8.26 -13.83
CA ARG A 174 -2.58 7.90 -13.57
C ARG A 174 -1.69 9.13 -13.42
N LEU A 175 -1.87 10.15 -14.25
CA LEU A 175 -1.17 11.44 -14.10
C LEU A 175 -1.43 12.03 -12.71
N GLU A 176 -2.68 12.01 -12.27
CA GLU A 176 -3.04 12.47 -10.93
C GLU A 176 -2.43 11.60 -9.82
N LEU A 177 -2.38 10.28 -10.01
CA LEU A 177 -1.75 9.37 -9.04
C LEU A 177 -0.26 9.68 -8.86
N VAL A 178 0.46 10.02 -9.96
CA VAL A 178 1.87 10.47 -9.90
C VAL A 178 2.00 11.79 -9.16
N ARG A 179 1.13 12.79 -9.45
CA ARG A 179 1.16 14.08 -8.74
C ARG A 179 1.01 13.88 -7.25
N ARG A 180 0.02 13.10 -6.82
CA ARG A 180 -0.21 12.80 -5.39
C ARG A 180 0.96 12.05 -4.76
N TYR A 181 1.54 11.12 -5.50
CA TYR A 181 2.73 10.41 -5.05
C TYR A 181 3.91 11.37 -4.84
N LEU A 182 4.19 12.24 -5.81
CA LEU A 182 5.29 13.22 -5.71
C LEU A 182 5.04 14.22 -4.60
N HIS A 183 3.80 14.67 -4.39
CA HIS A 183 3.44 15.59 -3.31
C HIS A 183 3.71 14.99 -1.92
N VAL A 184 3.32 13.73 -1.69
CA VAL A 184 3.40 13.12 -0.35
C VAL A 184 4.75 12.44 -0.10
N PHE A 185 5.33 11.81 -1.13
CA PHE A 185 6.57 11.02 -1.00
C PHE A 185 7.79 11.71 -1.62
N GLY A 186 7.61 12.87 -2.27
CA GLY A 186 8.70 13.59 -2.91
C GLY A 186 9.77 14.11 -1.93
N PRO A 187 10.97 14.36 -2.45
CA PRO A 187 11.48 14.09 -3.80
C PRO A 187 11.51 12.59 -4.11
N ALA A 188 11.14 12.20 -5.33
CA ALA A 188 11.08 10.79 -5.69
C ALA A 188 11.42 10.53 -7.17
N THR A 189 11.65 9.26 -7.52
CA THR A 189 11.93 8.80 -8.88
C THR A 189 10.75 8.08 -9.49
N ALA A 190 10.74 7.91 -10.81
CA ALA A 190 9.75 7.09 -11.52
C ALA A 190 9.79 5.62 -11.05
N ASP A 191 10.97 5.10 -10.72
CA ASP A 191 11.12 3.72 -10.25
C ASP A 191 10.58 3.54 -8.83
N SER A 192 10.75 4.54 -7.94
CA SER A 192 10.11 4.55 -6.62
C SER A 192 8.59 4.59 -6.73
N PHE A 193 8.05 5.43 -7.65
CA PHE A 193 6.62 5.45 -7.94
C PHE A 193 6.12 4.10 -8.48
N ALA A 194 6.82 3.49 -9.46
CA ALA A 194 6.46 2.18 -10.00
C ALA A 194 6.36 1.12 -8.90
N SER A 195 7.36 1.08 -8.02
CA SER A 195 7.45 0.15 -6.89
C SER A 195 6.32 0.37 -5.87
N TRP A 196 5.99 1.63 -5.58
CA TRP A 196 4.89 1.97 -4.68
C TRP A 196 3.52 1.66 -5.30
N ALA A 197 3.27 2.09 -6.54
CA ALA A 197 1.99 1.90 -7.22
C ALA A 197 1.72 0.44 -7.61
N GLY A 198 2.77 -0.37 -7.75
CA GLY A 198 2.70 -1.75 -8.24
C GLY A 198 2.37 -1.80 -9.75
N ILE A 199 2.96 -0.89 -10.53
CA ILE A 199 2.85 -0.84 -11.99
C ILE A 199 4.20 -1.11 -12.64
N ARG A 200 4.21 -1.35 -13.96
CA ARG A 200 5.46 -1.60 -14.70
C ARG A 200 6.34 -0.35 -14.72
N PRO A 201 7.66 -0.45 -14.52
CA PRO A 201 8.57 0.69 -14.54
C PRO A 201 8.50 1.52 -15.83
N ALA A 202 8.33 0.89 -16.98
CA ALA A 202 8.20 1.60 -18.25
C ALA A 202 6.96 2.53 -18.28
N HIS A 203 5.83 2.07 -17.74
CA HIS A 203 4.60 2.89 -17.64
C HIS A 203 4.76 4.05 -16.65
N ALA A 204 5.45 3.80 -15.53
CA ALA A 204 5.76 4.84 -14.57
C ALA A 204 6.64 5.94 -15.18
N ARG A 205 7.69 5.56 -15.89
CA ARG A 205 8.59 6.51 -16.58
C ARG A 205 7.83 7.31 -17.61
N ALA A 206 7.07 6.67 -18.51
CA ALA A 206 6.27 7.37 -19.51
C ALA A 206 5.26 8.37 -18.89
N THR A 207 4.72 8.04 -17.69
CA THR A 207 3.80 8.95 -16.99
C THR A 207 4.54 10.12 -16.36
N VAL A 208 5.71 9.91 -15.77
CA VAL A 208 6.57 10.98 -15.23
C VAL A 208 7.06 11.88 -16.36
N ASP A 209 7.47 11.30 -17.51
CA ASP A 209 7.88 12.06 -18.69
C ASP A 209 6.74 12.96 -19.22
N ALA A 210 5.50 12.48 -19.18
CA ALA A 210 4.33 13.27 -19.54
C ALA A 210 4.05 14.46 -18.62
N LEU A 211 4.63 14.44 -17.39
CA LEU A 211 4.52 15.54 -16.42
C LEU A 211 5.76 16.43 -16.38
N ILE A 212 6.77 16.20 -17.23
CA ILE A 212 8.10 16.82 -17.11
C ILE A 212 8.08 18.35 -16.99
N GLU A 213 7.16 19.02 -17.69
CA GLU A 213 7.00 20.46 -17.65
C GLU A 213 6.49 20.99 -16.28
N SER A 214 5.84 20.11 -15.50
CA SER A 214 5.33 20.39 -14.16
C SER A 214 6.28 19.91 -13.05
N LEU A 215 7.46 19.40 -13.42
CA LEU A 215 8.42 18.85 -12.48
C LEU A 215 9.69 19.71 -12.40
N THR A 216 10.24 19.80 -11.21
CA THR A 216 11.55 20.41 -10.94
C THR A 216 12.55 19.32 -10.55
N PRO A 217 13.72 19.22 -11.24
CA PRO A 217 14.75 18.26 -10.89
C PRO A 217 15.45 18.68 -9.59
N MET A 218 15.66 17.72 -8.70
CA MET A 218 16.29 17.90 -7.40
C MET A 218 17.47 16.97 -7.23
N ARG A 219 18.47 17.42 -6.46
CA ARG A 219 19.49 16.56 -5.88
C ARG A 219 19.21 16.39 -4.39
N THR A 220 19.22 15.15 -3.95
CA THR A 220 19.09 14.77 -2.54
C THR A 220 20.34 14.02 -2.08
N PRO A 221 20.53 13.82 -0.78
CA PRO A 221 21.66 13.02 -0.27
C PRO A 221 21.71 11.58 -0.80
N ILE A 222 20.61 11.05 -1.33
CA ILE A 222 20.51 9.69 -1.88
C ILE A 222 20.47 9.66 -3.42
N GLY A 223 20.62 10.80 -4.08
CA GLY A 223 20.65 10.90 -5.54
C GLY A 223 19.63 11.87 -6.12
N ASP A 224 19.48 11.78 -7.44
CA ASP A 224 18.63 12.65 -8.22
C ASP A 224 17.17 12.22 -8.16
N ALA A 225 16.27 13.19 -8.09
CA ALA A 225 14.84 12.96 -7.94
C ALA A 225 14.04 14.13 -8.54
N TRP A 226 12.72 14.01 -8.52
CA TRP A 226 11.76 15.00 -8.97
C TRP A 226 10.83 15.43 -7.85
N ILE A 227 10.42 16.69 -7.88
CA ILE A 227 9.30 17.23 -7.12
C ILE A 227 8.31 17.87 -8.09
N LEU A 228 7.08 18.12 -7.62
CA LEU A 228 6.18 19.03 -8.33
C LEU A 228 6.74 20.45 -8.26
N THR A 229 6.70 21.18 -9.38
CA THR A 229 7.19 22.59 -9.41
C THR A 229 6.41 23.48 -8.43
N GLU A 230 5.12 23.19 -8.23
CA GLU A 230 4.27 23.89 -7.26
C GLU A 230 4.66 23.68 -5.81
N ASP A 231 5.33 22.57 -5.49
CA ASP A 231 5.80 22.25 -4.14
C ASP A 231 7.18 22.90 -3.82
N GLU A 232 7.91 23.37 -4.83
CA GLU A 232 9.27 23.94 -4.64
C GLU A 232 9.34 25.02 -3.56
N PRO A 233 8.41 25.99 -3.46
CA PRO A 233 8.45 26.99 -2.41
C PRO A 233 8.39 26.39 -1.00
N ALA A 234 7.59 25.32 -0.80
CA ALA A 234 7.44 24.68 0.49
C ALA A 234 8.73 23.98 0.98
N PHE A 235 9.58 23.49 0.06
CA PHE A 235 10.89 22.93 0.42
C PHE A 235 11.88 23.99 0.88
N ARG A 236 11.64 25.27 0.57
CA ARG A 236 12.53 26.40 0.95
C ARG A 236 12.14 27.01 2.29
N ILE A 237 10.92 26.73 2.77
CA ILE A 237 10.44 27.24 4.05
C ILE A 237 11.03 26.37 5.16
N ALA A 238 11.69 27.01 6.13
CA ALA A 238 12.06 26.34 7.36
C ALA A 238 10.78 26.09 8.18
N HIS A 239 10.26 24.88 8.12
CA HIS A 239 9.16 24.49 8.99
C HIS A 239 9.72 24.33 10.41
N SER A 240 9.51 25.34 11.25
CA SER A 240 9.72 25.21 12.69
C SER A 240 8.58 24.38 13.25
N GLY A 241 8.73 23.07 13.27
CA GLY A 241 7.73 22.16 13.81
C GLY A 241 7.54 22.42 15.31
N ALA A 242 6.29 22.56 15.74
CA ALA A 242 5.98 22.29 17.13
C ALA A 242 6.46 20.87 17.46
N THR A 243 7.12 20.67 18.59
CA THR A 243 7.57 19.36 19.08
C THR A 243 6.36 18.41 19.16
N ALA A 244 6.11 17.66 18.12
CA ALA A 244 4.96 16.79 18.06
C ALA A 244 5.40 15.34 17.97
N ALA A 245 5.05 14.57 18.97
CA ALA A 245 5.15 13.12 18.89
C ALA A 245 3.98 12.57 18.08
N ARG A 246 4.27 11.58 17.19
CA ARG A 246 3.25 10.80 16.47
C ARG A 246 3.60 9.33 16.50
N LEU A 247 2.60 8.51 16.71
CA LEU A 247 2.72 7.06 16.62
C LEU A 247 2.08 6.58 15.31
N LEU A 248 2.91 6.46 14.28
CA LEU A 248 2.46 6.07 12.94
C LEU A 248 2.26 4.55 12.86
N PRO A 249 1.12 4.05 12.36
CA PRO A 249 0.85 2.62 12.25
C PRO A 249 1.66 1.96 11.16
N SER A 250 1.71 0.62 11.17
CA SER A 250 2.33 -0.17 10.09
C SER A 250 1.78 0.23 8.72
N GLY A 251 2.67 0.60 7.79
CA GLY A 251 2.30 0.99 6.43
C GLY A 251 1.80 2.42 6.30
N ASP A 252 2.00 3.28 7.31
CA ASP A 252 1.70 4.70 7.17
C ASP A 252 2.48 5.34 6.02
N ALA A 253 1.83 6.26 5.28
CA ALA A 253 2.40 6.90 4.10
C ALA A 253 3.77 7.55 4.37
N TYR A 254 4.00 8.13 5.55
CA TYR A 254 5.25 8.80 5.88
C TYR A 254 6.48 7.90 5.73
N TYR A 255 6.37 6.61 6.07
CA TYR A 255 7.47 5.66 5.94
C TYR A 255 7.19 4.48 5.00
N LEU A 256 6.12 4.54 4.20
CA LEU A 256 5.81 3.54 3.15
C LEU A 256 6.74 3.69 1.94
N LEU A 257 8.04 3.80 2.19
CA LEU A 257 9.09 4.05 1.21
C LEU A 257 9.66 2.75 0.64
N GLN A 258 10.29 2.86 -0.53
CA GLN A 258 10.89 1.75 -1.26
C GLN A 258 12.37 2.02 -1.54
N GLY A 259 13.15 0.95 -1.65
CA GLY A 259 14.57 1.04 -2.05
C GLY A 259 15.38 2.03 -1.22
N SER A 260 16.20 2.84 -1.90
CA SER A 260 17.07 3.86 -1.30
C SER A 260 16.32 5.01 -0.63
N ASP A 261 15.04 5.25 -0.97
CA ASP A 261 14.25 6.31 -0.33
C ASP A 261 14.15 6.13 1.18
N ARG A 262 14.28 4.88 1.66
CA ARG A 262 14.35 4.54 3.08
C ARG A 262 15.58 5.12 3.79
N GLU A 263 16.67 5.32 3.06
CA GLU A 263 17.93 5.86 3.62
C GLU A 263 17.79 7.33 3.95
N LEU A 264 16.96 8.03 3.18
CA LEU A 264 16.66 9.42 3.46
C LEU A 264 15.90 9.57 4.79
N LEU A 265 14.97 8.66 5.07
CA LEU A 265 14.20 8.70 6.31
C LEU A 265 14.99 8.14 7.51
N VAL A 266 15.67 7.00 7.33
CA VAL A 266 16.44 6.30 8.37
C VAL A 266 17.82 5.95 7.82
N PRO A 267 18.84 6.79 8.05
CA PRO A 267 20.20 6.57 7.51
C PRO A 267 20.89 5.30 8.02
N ASP A 268 20.63 4.91 9.28
CA ASP A 268 21.25 3.73 9.90
C ASP A 268 20.65 2.43 9.34
N PRO A 269 21.44 1.55 8.71
CA PRO A 269 20.96 0.29 8.13
C PRO A 269 20.40 -0.69 9.17
N GLY A 270 20.93 -0.68 10.40
CA GLY A 270 20.40 -1.50 11.50
C GLY A 270 19.00 -1.09 11.89
N ARG A 271 18.75 0.22 12.01
CA ARG A 271 17.43 0.78 12.29
C ARG A 271 16.46 0.59 11.13
N ARG A 272 16.93 0.64 9.89
CA ARG A 272 16.11 0.27 8.73
C ARG A 272 15.62 -1.17 8.84
N ALA A 273 16.46 -2.11 9.22
CA ALA A 273 16.08 -3.53 9.39
C ALA A 273 15.05 -3.74 10.52
N GLU A 274 15.07 -2.90 11.57
CA GLU A 274 14.08 -2.94 12.65
C GLU A 274 12.71 -2.38 12.21
N LEU A 275 12.69 -1.33 11.37
CA LEU A 275 11.45 -0.69 10.91
C LEU A 275 10.83 -1.41 9.71
N TRP A 276 11.62 -1.80 8.71
CA TRP A 276 11.16 -2.51 7.51
C TRP A 276 11.48 -4.00 7.57
N THR A 277 10.84 -4.69 8.52
CA THR A 277 11.02 -6.12 8.71
C THR A 277 10.48 -6.94 7.53
N SER A 278 10.93 -8.17 7.37
CA SER A 278 10.51 -9.04 6.26
C SER A 278 9.06 -9.54 6.34
N ARG A 279 8.42 -9.42 7.49
CA ARG A 279 7.04 -9.89 7.70
C ARG A 279 6.08 -8.74 7.98
N VAL A 280 5.83 -8.47 9.26
CA VAL A 280 4.91 -7.41 9.71
C VAL A 280 5.73 -6.26 10.25
N TRP A 281 5.65 -5.13 9.59
CA TRP A 281 6.34 -3.93 10.04
C TRP A 281 5.76 -3.46 11.38
N PRO A 282 6.59 -2.99 12.31
CA PRO A 282 6.10 -2.23 13.46
C PRO A 282 5.55 -0.88 13.00
N GLY A 283 4.87 -0.18 13.87
CA GLY A 283 4.64 1.24 13.70
C GLY A 283 5.93 2.04 13.98
N ALA A 284 6.02 3.25 13.44
CA ALA A 284 7.12 4.18 13.67
C ALA A 284 6.77 5.16 14.80
N VAL A 285 7.73 5.44 15.66
CA VAL A 285 7.66 6.54 16.63
C VAL A 285 8.33 7.75 16.01
N LEU A 286 7.57 8.81 15.79
CA LEU A 286 8.03 10.06 15.20
C LEU A 286 8.10 11.14 16.26
N VAL A 287 9.22 11.85 16.35
CA VAL A 287 9.40 13.05 17.17
C VAL A 287 10.10 14.08 16.30
N ASP A 288 9.54 15.26 16.17
CA ASP A 288 10.08 16.37 15.35
C ASP A 288 10.45 15.97 13.90
N GLY A 289 9.62 15.12 13.27
CA GLY A 289 9.86 14.63 11.92
C GLY A 289 10.87 13.50 11.79
N GLU A 290 11.57 13.15 12.88
CA GLU A 290 12.54 12.06 12.91
C GLU A 290 11.92 10.77 13.45
N VAL A 291 12.25 9.65 12.82
CA VAL A 291 11.89 8.34 13.38
C VAL A 291 12.88 8.00 14.49
N VAL A 292 12.38 7.96 15.72
CA VAL A 292 13.19 7.75 16.93
C VAL A 292 13.03 6.36 17.53
N GLY A 293 12.18 5.52 16.93
CA GLY A 293 11.93 4.18 17.44
C GLY A 293 10.81 3.48 16.70
N THR A 294 10.44 2.33 17.22
CA THR A 294 9.31 1.52 16.73
C THR A 294 8.32 1.23 17.84
N TRP A 295 7.10 0.91 17.46
CA TRP A 295 6.09 0.47 18.41
C TRP A 295 5.27 -0.70 17.89
N ARG A 296 4.72 -1.49 18.81
CA ARG A 296 3.79 -2.59 18.53
C ARG A 296 2.66 -2.58 19.54
N ARG A 297 1.51 -3.10 19.14
CA ARG A 297 0.32 -3.18 20.00
C ARG A 297 -0.21 -4.60 20.12
N ALA A 298 -0.60 -4.97 21.33
CA ALA A 298 -1.35 -6.19 21.61
C ALA A 298 -2.48 -5.86 22.58
N GLY A 299 -3.71 -5.81 22.09
CA GLY A 299 -4.84 -5.33 22.87
C GLY A 299 -4.64 -3.88 23.35
N PRO A 300 -4.74 -3.59 24.66
CA PRO A 300 -4.50 -2.26 25.21
C PRO A 300 -3.02 -1.92 25.38
N ASP A 301 -2.12 -2.89 25.28
CA ASP A 301 -0.69 -2.66 25.54
C ASP A 301 0.01 -2.15 24.28
N VAL A 302 0.63 -0.97 24.39
CA VAL A 302 1.52 -0.38 23.38
C VAL A 302 2.95 -0.50 23.90
N VAL A 303 3.77 -1.30 23.21
CA VAL A 303 5.18 -1.49 23.53
C VAL A 303 6.01 -0.60 22.61
N ILE A 304 6.81 0.28 23.20
CA ILE A 304 7.67 1.23 22.49
C ILE A 304 9.12 0.82 22.67
N GLN A 305 9.84 0.73 21.54
CA GLN A 305 11.27 0.50 21.47
C GLN A 305 11.94 1.76 20.94
N ALA A 306 12.51 2.56 21.83
CA ALA A 306 13.28 3.73 21.44
C ALA A 306 14.67 3.32 20.93
N TRP A 307 15.17 4.01 19.91
CA TRP A 307 16.50 3.74 19.32
C TRP A 307 17.64 4.41 20.08
N HIS A 308 17.33 5.45 20.83
CA HIS A 308 18.26 6.18 21.70
C HIS A 308 17.51 6.69 22.94
N ARG A 309 18.26 7.30 23.84
CA ARG A 309 17.66 7.92 25.04
C ARG A 309 16.85 9.14 24.63
N LEU A 310 15.57 9.13 24.95
CA LEU A 310 14.66 10.25 24.74
C LEU A 310 14.62 11.14 25.99
N SER A 311 14.31 12.41 25.79
CA SER A 311 14.05 13.35 26.91
C SER A 311 12.80 12.93 27.69
N ALA A 312 12.64 13.43 28.90
CA ALA A 312 11.42 13.21 29.68
C ALA A 312 10.18 13.83 28.98
N GLY A 313 10.36 14.98 28.30
CA GLY A 313 9.30 15.62 27.52
C GLY A 313 8.86 14.79 26.32
N ASP A 314 9.80 14.25 25.55
CA ASP A 314 9.48 13.38 24.39
C ASP A 314 8.75 12.12 24.85
N ARG A 315 9.20 11.50 25.93
CA ARG A 315 8.53 10.32 26.48
C ARG A 315 7.10 10.63 26.90
N ALA A 316 6.88 11.73 27.60
CA ALA A 316 5.55 12.17 28.02
C ALA A 316 4.65 12.46 26.81
N ALA A 317 5.19 13.10 25.76
CA ALA A 317 4.47 13.37 24.51
C ALA A 317 4.07 12.07 23.79
N ILE A 318 4.97 11.08 23.70
CA ILE A 318 4.71 9.77 23.12
C ILE A 318 3.64 9.00 23.92
N GLU A 319 3.70 9.04 25.23
CA GLU A 319 2.71 8.39 26.12
C GLU A 319 1.33 9.05 25.96
N ALA A 320 1.27 10.38 25.88
CA ALA A 320 0.03 11.12 25.64
C ALA A 320 -0.56 10.79 24.26
N GLU A 321 0.28 10.70 23.21
CA GLU A 321 -0.14 10.29 21.88
C GLU A 321 -0.72 8.88 21.89
N ALA A 322 -0.07 7.92 22.54
CA ALA A 322 -0.58 6.55 22.66
C ALA A 322 -1.91 6.50 23.43
N ALA A 323 -2.04 7.26 24.51
CA ALA A 323 -3.26 7.31 25.32
C ALA A 323 -4.46 7.87 24.55
N SER A 324 -4.23 8.69 23.51
CA SER A 324 -5.27 9.30 22.69
C SER A 324 -5.77 8.41 21.53
N PHE A 325 -5.27 7.19 21.35
CA PHE A 325 -5.66 6.31 20.26
C PHE A 325 -7.16 6.02 20.22
N PRO A 326 -7.84 6.25 19.08
CA PRO A 326 -9.28 6.04 18.92
C PRO A 326 -9.61 4.56 18.63
N LEU A 327 -9.25 3.65 19.52
CA LEU A 327 -9.41 2.22 19.29
C LEU A 327 -10.74 1.70 19.88
N PRO A 328 -11.63 1.12 19.05
CA PRO A 328 -12.98 0.71 19.49
C PRO A 328 -12.97 -0.45 20.50
N ASP A 329 -11.93 -1.29 20.44
CA ASP A 329 -11.88 -2.56 21.20
C ASP A 329 -11.09 -2.46 22.49
N VAL A 330 -10.72 -1.24 22.93
CA VAL A 330 -9.91 -1.02 24.13
C VAL A 330 -10.76 -0.45 25.25
N GLN A 331 -11.19 -1.32 26.16
CA GLN A 331 -11.79 -0.91 27.44
C GLN A 331 -10.68 -0.66 28.47
N GLY A 332 -10.78 0.43 29.22
CA GLY A 332 -9.83 0.75 30.31
C GLY A 332 -8.56 1.51 29.89
N GLY A 333 -8.50 2.02 28.65
CA GLY A 333 -7.40 2.88 28.19
C GLY A 333 -6.16 2.11 27.69
N ILE A 334 -5.27 2.85 27.03
CA ILE A 334 -3.99 2.32 26.53
C ILE A 334 -2.95 2.29 27.64
N ARG A 335 -2.20 1.20 27.70
CA ARG A 335 -1.06 1.04 28.61
C ARG A 335 0.24 1.09 27.82
N VAL A 336 1.07 2.08 28.07
CA VAL A 336 2.38 2.20 27.43
C VAL A 336 3.42 1.44 28.21
N ARG A 337 4.22 0.64 27.51
CA ARG A 337 5.39 -0.06 28.05
C ARG A 337 6.61 0.29 27.21
N TRP A 338 7.71 0.60 27.89
CA TRP A 338 8.99 0.85 27.23
C TRP A 338 9.83 -0.43 27.25
N ASP A 339 10.27 -0.89 26.07
CA ASP A 339 11.23 -1.98 26.00
C ASP A 339 12.61 -1.44 26.43
N GLY A 340 13.11 -1.92 27.57
CA GLY A 340 14.38 -1.47 28.19
C GLY A 340 15.65 -1.87 27.43
N ARG A 341 15.53 -2.44 26.24
CA ARG A 341 16.69 -2.78 25.40
C ARG A 341 17.24 -1.53 24.72
N HIS A 342 17.87 -0.67 25.49
CA HIS A 342 18.76 0.34 24.92
C HIS A 342 19.89 -0.38 24.22
N GLY A 343 20.05 -0.18 22.90
CA GLY A 343 21.00 -0.76 21.99
C GLY A 343 22.32 -1.21 22.57
N SER A 344 22.37 -2.37 23.21
CA SER A 344 23.59 -3.12 23.29
C SER A 344 23.71 -3.85 21.95
N ALA A 345 24.65 -3.39 21.13
CA ALA A 345 25.19 -4.16 20.05
C ALA A 345 25.40 -5.59 20.60
N ARG A 346 24.64 -6.55 20.08
CA ARG A 346 24.96 -7.97 20.33
C ARG A 346 26.39 -8.17 19.81
N GLN A 347 27.36 -8.04 20.69
CA GLN A 347 28.62 -8.74 20.51
C GLN A 347 28.22 -10.21 20.32
N ALA A 348 28.51 -10.71 19.14
CA ALA A 348 28.41 -12.12 18.85
C ALA A 348 29.33 -12.84 19.84
N THR A 349 28.79 -13.29 20.96
CA THR A 349 29.45 -14.25 21.82
C THR A 349 29.62 -15.50 20.97
N LYS A 350 30.83 -15.71 20.51
CA LYS A 350 31.29 -17.01 19.99
C LYS A 350 30.77 -18.07 20.97
N ARG A 351 29.94 -18.99 20.49
CA ARG A 351 29.61 -20.20 21.18
C ARG A 351 30.96 -20.91 21.45
N PRO A 352 31.20 -21.42 22.66
CA PRO A 352 32.36 -22.30 22.90
C PRO A 352 32.24 -23.54 22.01
N GLU A 353 33.28 -23.79 21.28
CA GLU A 353 33.51 -24.99 20.50
C GLU A 353 33.46 -26.20 21.45
N ILE A 354 32.38 -26.98 21.38
CA ILE A 354 32.29 -28.25 22.08
C ILE A 354 33.13 -29.21 21.29
N ASP A 355 34.29 -29.49 21.82
CA ASP A 355 35.24 -30.56 21.45
C ASP A 355 34.48 -31.90 21.34
N ARG A 356 34.25 -32.38 20.12
CA ARG A 356 33.81 -33.76 19.87
C ARG A 356 34.99 -34.58 19.38
N ALA A 357 35.79 -35.02 20.35
CA ALA A 357 36.68 -36.14 20.13
C ALA A 357 35.91 -37.47 20.08
N ALA A 358 36.20 -38.22 19.03
CA ALA A 358 36.10 -39.67 18.89
C ALA A 358 34.72 -40.35 18.98
N THR A 359 34.21 -40.76 17.84
CA THR A 359 34.05 -42.21 17.53
C THR A 359 33.88 -42.41 16.01
N SER A 360 34.94 -42.95 15.44
CA SER A 360 35.00 -43.52 14.10
C SER A 360 34.07 -44.74 14.01
N ARG A 361 33.10 -44.72 13.08
CA ARG A 361 32.55 -45.94 12.47
C ARG A 361 32.35 -45.69 10.97
N THR A 362 33.18 -46.33 10.23
CA THR A 362 33.22 -46.52 8.78
C THR A 362 31.90 -47.14 8.27
N ILE A 363 31.22 -46.49 7.34
CA ILE A 363 30.19 -47.12 6.49
C ILE A 363 30.56 -46.81 5.03
N PRO A 364 30.49 -47.78 4.11
CA PRO A 364 31.10 -47.68 2.81
C PRO A 364 30.31 -46.90 1.78
N ASN A 365 31.06 -46.23 0.95
CA ASN A 365 30.75 -45.49 -0.24
C ASN A 365 29.89 -46.30 -1.24
N ARG A 366 28.70 -45.82 -1.57
CA ARG A 366 28.01 -46.21 -2.81
C ARG A 366 27.85 -44.95 -3.68
N GLY A 367 28.43 -45.05 -4.86
CA GLY A 367 28.52 -44.02 -5.86
C GLY A 367 27.18 -43.58 -6.48
N PRO A 368 27.20 -42.53 -7.31
CA PRO A 368 26.01 -41.80 -7.72
C PRO A 368 25.23 -42.53 -8.81
N GLY A 369 23.95 -42.80 -8.54
CA GLY A 369 22.98 -43.29 -9.51
C GLY A 369 22.50 -42.19 -10.44
N ARG A 370 22.63 -42.44 -11.74
CA ARG A 370 22.16 -41.60 -12.84
C ARG A 370 20.64 -41.43 -12.82
N ILE A 371 20.21 -40.19 -13.03
CA ILE A 371 18.83 -39.83 -13.36
C ILE A 371 18.59 -40.15 -14.85
N PRO A 372 17.54 -40.90 -15.24
CA PRO A 372 17.23 -41.10 -16.65
C PRO A 372 16.39 -39.90 -17.17
N THR A 373 16.92 -39.25 -18.18
CA THR A 373 16.18 -38.38 -19.11
C THR A 373 15.23 -39.22 -19.94
N ASN A 374 13.96 -38.87 -19.93
CA ASN A 374 12.99 -39.44 -20.88
C ASN A 374 12.61 -38.37 -21.89
N SER A 375 13.20 -38.53 -23.07
CA SER A 375 12.85 -37.82 -24.29
C SER A 375 12.14 -38.76 -25.25
N ALA A 376 11.16 -38.23 -25.93
CA ALA A 376 10.56 -38.65 -27.20
C ALA A 376 9.48 -39.75 -27.14
N ARG A 377 8.35 -39.54 -27.72
CA ARG A 377 8.11 -39.50 -29.17
C ARG A 377 6.65 -39.22 -29.46
N LYS A 378 6.45 -38.47 -30.50
CA LYS A 378 5.24 -38.28 -31.31
C LYS A 378 4.70 -39.63 -31.79
N SER A 379 3.36 -39.79 -31.77
CA SER A 379 2.68 -40.54 -32.82
C SER A 379 1.31 -39.92 -33.09
N SER A 380 1.13 -39.61 -34.32
CA SER A 380 0.00 -39.03 -35.02
C SER A 380 -1.06 -40.07 -35.36
N SER A 381 -2.30 -39.53 -35.40
CA SER A 381 -3.37 -39.87 -36.40
C SER A 381 -4.28 -41.05 -36.13
N PRO A 382 -5.46 -41.13 -36.85
CA PRO A 382 -6.48 -40.13 -37.11
C PRO A 382 -7.93 -40.66 -37.02
N ILE A 383 -8.91 -39.75 -37.30
CA ILE A 383 -10.20 -39.99 -38.02
C ILE A 383 -11.37 -40.65 -37.26
N ALA A 384 -12.45 -39.89 -37.14
CA ALA A 384 -13.72 -40.23 -37.75
C ALA A 384 -14.65 -39.01 -37.83
N ALA A 385 -15.10 -38.72 -39.01
CA ALA A 385 -16.04 -37.64 -39.39
C ALA A 385 -17.46 -38.17 -39.49
N ALA A 386 -18.40 -37.26 -39.22
CA ALA A 386 -19.76 -37.10 -39.76
C ALA A 386 -20.90 -38.04 -39.26
N PRO A 387 -22.18 -37.65 -39.40
CA PRO A 387 -22.70 -36.76 -40.42
C PRO A 387 -23.68 -35.66 -39.99
N THR A 388 -23.76 -34.66 -40.84
CA THR A 388 -24.79 -33.64 -41.07
C THR A 388 -26.20 -34.20 -41.19
N THR A 389 -27.21 -33.55 -40.60
CA THR A 389 -28.56 -33.53 -41.16
C THR A 389 -29.07 -32.09 -41.20
N ASP A 390 -29.25 -31.68 -42.41
CA ASP A 390 -30.02 -30.55 -42.92
C ASP A 390 -31.47 -30.57 -42.45
N ARG A 391 -31.99 -29.44 -42.03
CA ARG A 391 -33.38 -29.06 -42.21
C ARG A 391 -33.56 -27.57 -42.29
N LYS A 392 -34.01 -27.18 -43.46
CA LYS A 392 -34.40 -25.83 -43.92
C LYS A 392 -35.81 -25.44 -43.40
N PRO A 393 -36.18 -24.16 -43.53
CA PRO A 393 -37.12 -23.38 -42.75
C PRO A 393 -38.53 -23.28 -43.40
N GLY A 394 -39.48 -22.78 -42.65
CA GLY A 394 -40.77 -22.31 -43.18
C GLY A 394 -41.57 -21.53 -42.11
N PRO A 395 -42.58 -20.73 -42.47
CA PRO A 395 -42.47 -19.28 -42.44
C PRO A 395 -43.51 -18.57 -41.50
N SER A 396 -43.19 -17.30 -41.22
CA SER A 396 -44.08 -16.13 -40.99
C SER A 396 -45.50 -16.25 -40.41
N SER A 397 -45.78 -15.42 -39.40
CA SER A 397 -46.98 -14.57 -39.34
C SER A 397 -46.81 -13.46 -38.29
N ARG A 398 -46.66 -12.25 -38.77
CA ARG A 398 -47.41 -10.99 -38.56
C ARG A 398 -47.95 -10.68 -37.17
N SER A 399 -47.50 -9.49 -36.76
CA SER A 399 -48.10 -8.57 -35.76
C SER A 399 -49.62 -8.33 -35.96
N PRO A 400 -50.33 -7.69 -34.97
CA PRO A 400 -50.26 -6.23 -34.78
C PRO A 400 -50.34 -5.75 -33.30
N ALA A 401 -49.69 -4.71 -33.00
CA ALA A 401 -50.03 -3.30 -32.69
C ALA A 401 -51.07 -2.97 -31.61
N ALA A 402 -50.75 -1.89 -30.88
CA ALA A 402 -51.53 -0.97 -30.08
C ALA A 402 -51.79 -1.40 -28.60
N GLY A 403 -51.65 -0.55 -27.62
CA GLY A 403 -51.50 0.87 -27.44
C GLY A 403 -51.64 1.23 -25.99
N CYS A 404 -51.11 2.37 -25.64
CA CYS A 404 -51.43 3.29 -24.55
C CYS A 404 -51.94 2.79 -23.19
N LEU A 405 -51.17 3.00 -22.16
CA LEU A 405 -51.28 4.15 -21.24
C LEU A 405 -50.04 4.23 -20.37
#